data_98f92960b8771bd2e11847a8cbac065d
#
_entry.id   98f92960b8771bd2e11847a8cbac065d
#
_cell.length_a   1.000
_cell.length_b   1.000
_cell.length_c   1.000
_cell.angle_alpha   90.00
_cell.angle_beta   90.00
_cell.angle_gamma   90.00
#
_symmetry.space_group_name_H-M   'P 1'
#
loop_
_entity.id
_entity.type
_entity.pdbx_description
1 polymer ?
#
loop_
_entity_poly.entity_id
_entity_poly.type
_entity_poly.pdbx_seq_one_letter_code
_entity_poly.pdbx_strand_id
1 'polypeptide(L)'
;VRRRAGVDRAVLDAYVDDADALLPAYYDLAVDQYRLLADATTDYESFSFEERLASFFYILLDALDEQRPFVQNTFDTWVRRRSAFRAEVRAELRALLTDDDVVPNANQLVTGLWPVHEVLTIVTMAVVRHWIGDESDGQAATTALVDKLVSFVAELVTFGGVSSGLDLAWHIVQHDALGLGRLPIVGRWLGRR
;
A
#
# COMPACT_ATOMS: atom_id res chain seq x y z
N VAL A 1 -15.28 -19.30 11.49
CA VAL A 1 -14.60 -18.16 12.09
C VAL A 1 -14.96 -18.06 13.58
N ARG A 2 -16.20 -17.89 13.96
CA ARG A 2 -16.67 -17.67 15.34
C ARG A 2 -16.19 -18.69 16.38
N ARG A 3 -16.29 -20.02 16.09
CA ARG A 3 -15.82 -21.08 17.00
C ARG A 3 -14.30 -21.08 17.20
N ARG A 4 -13.54 -20.64 16.20
CA ARG A 4 -12.07 -20.57 16.27
C ARG A 4 -11.59 -19.34 17.06
N ALA A 5 -12.31 -18.23 16.98
CA ALA A 5 -11.95 -16.98 17.64
C ALA A 5 -12.43 -16.91 19.11
N GLY A 6 -13.24 -17.86 19.57
CA GLY A 6 -13.78 -17.84 20.95
C GLY A 6 -14.71 -16.66 21.25
N VAL A 7 -15.21 -15.98 20.22
CA VAL A 7 -16.04 -14.78 20.36
C VAL A 7 -17.52 -15.16 20.45
N ASP A 8 -18.23 -14.59 21.41
CA ASP A 8 -19.68 -14.77 21.57
C ASP A 8 -20.43 -14.17 20.37
N ARG A 9 -21.55 -14.81 20.03
CA ARG A 9 -22.41 -14.39 18.92
C ARG A 9 -22.94 -12.97 19.13
N ALA A 10 -23.38 -12.66 20.34
CA ALA A 10 -23.92 -11.34 20.66
C ALA A 10 -22.89 -10.23 20.51
N VAL A 11 -21.61 -10.52 20.82
CA VAL A 11 -20.51 -9.58 20.62
C VAL A 11 -20.24 -9.38 19.13
N LEU A 12 -20.20 -10.45 18.35
CA LEU A 12 -19.99 -10.34 16.91
C LEU A 12 -21.12 -9.58 16.21
N ASP A 13 -22.37 -9.96 16.51
CA ASP A 13 -23.58 -9.37 15.93
C ASP A 13 -23.76 -7.87 16.34
N ALA A 14 -23.09 -7.41 17.42
CA ALA A 14 -23.06 -6.00 17.83
C ALA A 14 -22.08 -5.14 17.01
N TYR A 15 -21.07 -5.76 16.41
CA TYR A 15 -20.02 -5.04 15.65
C TYR A 15 -20.10 -5.27 14.15
N VAL A 16 -20.82 -6.31 13.70
CA VAL A 16 -20.81 -6.75 12.31
C VAL A 16 -22.22 -7.18 11.91
N ASP A 17 -22.83 -6.43 11.00
CA ASP A 17 -24.19 -6.70 10.50
C ASP A 17 -24.23 -7.98 9.66
N ASP A 18 -23.15 -8.28 8.91
CA ASP A 18 -23.00 -9.52 8.16
C ASP A 18 -21.52 -9.96 8.02
N ALA A 19 -21.32 -11.19 7.51
CA ALA A 19 -19.97 -11.72 7.30
C ALA A 19 -19.15 -10.93 6.27
N ASP A 20 -19.81 -10.25 5.32
CA ASP A 20 -19.16 -9.47 4.27
C ASP A 20 -18.60 -8.16 4.83
N ALA A 21 -19.15 -7.64 5.93
CA ALA A 21 -18.61 -6.47 6.63
C ALA A 21 -17.27 -6.76 7.34
N LEU A 22 -16.96 -8.03 7.64
CA LEU A 22 -15.66 -8.44 8.21
C LEU A 22 -14.52 -8.37 7.19
N LEU A 23 -14.82 -8.49 5.91
CA LEU A 23 -13.81 -8.54 4.86
C LEU A 23 -13.04 -7.22 4.73
N PRO A 24 -13.70 -6.05 4.63
CA PRO A 24 -13.01 -4.77 4.65
C PRO A 24 -12.18 -4.57 5.92
N ALA A 25 -12.77 -4.86 7.09
CA ALA A 25 -12.12 -4.66 8.38
C ALA A 25 -10.80 -5.45 8.52
N TYR A 26 -10.71 -6.63 7.92
CA TYR A 26 -9.45 -7.39 7.91
C TYR A 26 -8.31 -6.62 7.21
N TYR A 27 -8.61 -6.01 6.07
CA TYR A 27 -7.60 -5.24 5.33
C TYR A 27 -7.22 -3.93 6.03
N ASP A 28 -8.19 -3.28 6.69
CA ASP A 28 -7.94 -2.06 7.44
C ASP A 28 -7.01 -2.33 8.63
N LEU A 29 -7.19 -3.47 9.32
CA LEU A 29 -6.33 -3.91 10.42
C LEU A 29 -4.85 -4.07 10.01
N ALA A 30 -4.56 -4.43 8.76
CA ALA A 30 -3.17 -4.54 8.30
C ALA A 30 -2.45 -3.18 8.29
N VAL A 31 -3.16 -2.09 7.97
CA VAL A 31 -2.61 -0.72 8.04
C VAL A 31 -2.51 -0.26 9.50
N ASP A 32 -3.51 -0.57 10.31
CA ASP A 32 -3.47 -0.24 11.74
C ASP A 32 -2.34 -0.96 12.46
N GLN A 33 -2.01 -2.19 12.07
CA GLN A 33 -0.87 -2.93 12.60
C GLN A 33 0.46 -2.22 12.28
N TYR A 34 0.61 -1.69 11.07
CA TYR A 34 1.77 -0.87 10.75
C TYR A 34 1.88 0.35 11.68
N ARG A 35 0.79 1.11 11.84
CA ARG A 35 0.75 2.29 12.73
C ARG A 35 1.18 1.94 14.15
N LEU A 36 0.58 0.90 14.72
CA LEU A 36 0.90 0.45 16.07
C LEU A 36 2.36 0.02 16.22
N LEU A 37 2.93 -0.66 15.22
CA LEU A 37 4.32 -1.09 15.26
C LEU A 37 5.27 0.09 15.04
N ALA A 38 4.96 1.04 14.17
CA ALA A 38 5.72 2.26 13.99
C ALA A 38 5.76 3.07 15.31
N ASP A 39 4.61 3.28 15.94
CA ASP A 39 4.49 3.98 17.21
C ASP A 39 5.21 3.26 18.37
N ALA A 40 5.27 1.94 18.34
CA ALA A 40 5.94 1.13 19.37
C ALA A 40 7.44 0.94 19.12
N THR A 41 7.94 1.29 17.94
CA THR A 41 9.35 1.12 17.59
C THR A 41 10.17 2.24 18.18
N THR A 42 11.13 1.89 19.06
CA THR A 42 12.07 2.87 19.63
C THR A 42 12.87 3.52 18.50
N ASP A 43 13.00 4.84 18.59
CA ASP A 43 13.77 5.64 17.61
C ASP A 43 13.22 5.61 16.17
N TYR A 44 11.95 5.21 15.95
CA TYR A 44 11.32 5.23 14.61
C TYR A 44 11.41 6.62 13.97
N GLU A 45 11.34 7.67 14.76
CA GLU A 45 11.49 9.06 14.31
C GLU A 45 12.87 9.32 13.67
N SER A 46 13.90 8.56 14.04
CA SER A 46 15.25 8.68 13.47
C SER A 46 15.42 7.92 12.14
N PHE A 47 14.44 7.13 11.73
CA PHE A 47 14.48 6.38 10.47
C PHE A 47 14.44 7.35 9.28
N SER A 48 15.28 7.07 8.29
CA SER A 48 15.23 7.75 6.99
C SER A 48 13.91 7.47 6.26
N PHE A 49 13.61 8.26 5.24
CA PHE A 49 12.45 8.02 4.39
C PHE A 49 12.46 6.59 3.81
N GLU A 50 13.62 6.11 3.36
CA GLU A 50 13.79 4.76 2.81
C GLU A 50 13.44 3.68 3.84
N GLU A 51 13.92 3.81 5.08
CA GLU A 51 13.63 2.87 6.16
C GLU A 51 12.17 2.89 6.58
N ARG A 52 11.53 4.05 6.65
CA ARG A 52 10.10 4.16 6.97
C ARG A 52 9.25 3.55 5.86
N LEU A 53 9.57 3.80 4.59
CA LEU A 53 8.86 3.23 3.46
C LEU A 53 9.05 1.70 3.37
N ALA A 54 10.26 1.20 3.63
CA ALA A 54 10.53 -0.23 3.73
C ALA A 54 9.72 -0.88 4.85
N SER A 55 9.71 -0.27 6.04
CA SER A 55 8.92 -0.73 7.19
C SER A 55 7.44 -0.81 6.85
N PHE A 56 6.90 0.18 6.14
CA PHE A 56 5.51 0.17 5.69
C PHE A 56 5.21 -1.06 4.83
N PHE A 57 6.03 -1.34 3.81
CA PHE A 57 5.79 -2.48 2.93
C PHE A 57 5.92 -3.81 3.65
N TYR A 58 7.00 -3.99 4.43
CA TYR A 58 7.25 -5.27 5.09
C TYR A 58 6.22 -5.59 6.17
N ILE A 59 5.84 -4.63 7.00
CA ILE A 59 4.83 -4.83 8.03
C ILE A 59 3.45 -5.08 7.38
N LEU A 60 3.11 -4.35 6.31
CA LEU A 60 1.87 -4.57 5.59
C LEU A 60 1.78 -5.98 5.00
N LEU A 61 2.84 -6.46 4.37
CA LEU A 61 2.89 -7.80 3.78
C LEU A 61 2.87 -8.89 4.86
N ASP A 62 3.59 -8.70 5.97
CA ASP A 62 3.61 -9.63 7.11
C ASP A 62 2.22 -9.76 7.75
N ALA A 63 1.53 -8.64 7.97
CA ALA A 63 0.15 -8.62 8.46
C ALA A 63 -0.83 -9.38 7.54
N LEU A 64 -0.64 -9.26 6.23
CA LEU A 64 -1.45 -9.97 5.25
C LEU A 64 -1.08 -11.45 5.14
N ASP A 65 0.18 -11.83 5.45
CA ASP A 65 0.66 -13.22 5.37
C ASP A 65 0.04 -14.12 6.44
N GLU A 66 -0.35 -13.57 7.58
CA GLU A 66 -1.04 -14.32 8.63
C GLU A 66 -2.26 -15.11 8.12
N GLN A 67 -2.93 -14.56 7.09
CA GLN A 67 -4.12 -15.18 6.46
C GLN A 67 -4.00 -15.20 4.94
N ARG A 68 -2.80 -15.50 4.41
CA ARG A 68 -2.51 -15.49 2.96
C ARG A 68 -3.55 -16.20 2.10
N PRO A 69 -4.06 -17.41 2.43
CA PRO A 69 -5.09 -18.06 1.63
C PRO A 69 -6.40 -17.26 1.56
N PHE A 70 -6.75 -16.51 2.62
CA PHE A 70 -7.89 -15.62 2.61
C PHE A 70 -7.65 -14.43 1.68
N VAL A 71 -6.46 -13.80 1.77
CA VAL A 71 -6.07 -12.68 0.92
C VAL A 71 -6.07 -13.09 -0.56
N GLN A 72 -5.51 -14.26 -0.90
CA GLN A 72 -5.51 -14.81 -2.26
C GLN A 72 -6.91 -14.88 -2.88
N ASN A 73 -7.91 -15.26 -2.08
CA ASN A 73 -9.28 -15.44 -2.57
C ASN A 73 -10.11 -14.16 -2.58
N THR A 74 -9.74 -13.14 -1.81
CA THR A 74 -10.61 -11.97 -1.58
C THR A 74 -10.04 -10.67 -2.12
N PHE A 75 -8.71 -10.53 -2.22
CA PHE A 75 -8.04 -9.27 -2.57
C PHE A 75 -8.56 -8.65 -3.87
N ASP A 76 -8.60 -9.40 -4.96
CA ASP A 76 -9.03 -8.88 -6.26
C ASP A 76 -10.49 -8.42 -6.28
N THR A 77 -11.34 -9.07 -5.48
CA THR A 77 -12.77 -8.73 -5.40
C THR A 77 -12.99 -7.46 -4.58
N TRP A 78 -12.29 -7.32 -3.44
CA TRP A 78 -12.55 -6.26 -2.47
C TRP A 78 -11.69 -5.01 -2.68
N VAL A 79 -10.43 -5.16 -3.04
CA VAL A 79 -9.51 -4.03 -3.25
C VAL A 79 -9.76 -3.31 -4.58
N ARG A 80 -10.36 -3.95 -5.58
CA ARG A 80 -10.79 -3.31 -6.84
C ARG A 80 -11.90 -2.27 -6.65
N ARG A 81 -12.74 -2.41 -5.66
CA ARG A 81 -13.80 -1.45 -5.34
C ARG A 81 -13.23 -0.50 -4.31
N ARG A 82 -13.41 0.80 -4.44
CA ARG A 82 -13.06 1.87 -3.50
C ARG A 82 -13.10 1.39 -2.04
N SER A 83 -12.13 0.56 -1.64
CA SER A 83 -12.08 -0.03 -0.32
C SER A 83 -11.49 0.99 0.64
N ALA A 84 -11.92 0.96 1.88
CA ALA A 84 -11.31 1.72 2.97
C ALA A 84 -9.82 1.44 3.01
N PHE A 85 -9.39 0.18 2.90
CA PHE A 85 -7.99 -0.25 2.81
C PHE A 85 -7.16 0.58 1.83
N ARG A 86 -7.65 0.79 0.59
CA ARG A 86 -6.92 1.61 -0.39
C ARG A 86 -6.83 3.08 0.03
N ALA A 87 -7.87 3.59 0.70
CA ALA A 87 -7.87 4.95 1.21
C ALA A 87 -6.89 5.09 2.38
N GLU A 88 -6.82 4.10 3.27
CA GLU A 88 -5.88 4.05 4.39
C GLU A 88 -4.43 3.94 3.90
N VAL A 89 -4.13 3.02 2.98
CA VAL A 89 -2.80 2.91 2.34
C VAL A 89 -2.39 4.25 1.73
N ARG A 90 -3.29 4.94 1.02
CA ARG A 90 -3.00 6.25 0.45
C ARG A 90 -2.75 7.32 1.51
N ALA A 91 -3.50 7.28 2.61
CA ALA A 91 -3.30 8.22 3.71
C ALA A 91 -1.92 8.05 4.35
N GLU A 92 -1.48 6.81 4.58
CA GLU A 92 -0.15 6.50 5.10
C GLU A 92 0.97 6.94 4.15
N LEU A 93 0.86 6.56 2.88
CA LEU A 93 1.85 6.97 1.88
C LEU A 93 1.93 8.49 1.73
N ARG A 94 0.79 9.18 1.86
CA ARG A 94 0.78 10.64 1.90
C ARG A 94 1.51 11.16 3.13
N ALA A 95 1.25 10.63 4.31
CA ALA A 95 1.92 11.02 5.54
C ALA A 95 3.45 10.89 5.39
N LEU A 96 3.94 9.73 4.93
CA LEU A 96 5.36 9.49 4.69
C LEU A 96 5.96 10.47 3.66
N LEU A 97 5.26 10.77 2.58
CA LEU A 97 5.73 11.65 1.51
C LEU A 97 5.69 13.15 1.85
N THR A 98 4.97 13.53 2.90
CA THR A 98 4.85 14.92 3.37
C THR A 98 5.44 15.13 4.75
N ASP A 99 6.17 14.16 5.27
CA ASP A 99 6.84 14.26 6.56
C ASP A 99 8.06 15.19 6.47
N ASP A 100 8.01 16.28 7.22
CA ASP A 100 9.03 17.34 7.21
C ASP A 100 10.39 16.85 7.71
N ASP A 101 10.42 15.80 8.52
CA ASP A 101 11.63 15.27 9.12
C ASP A 101 12.46 14.42 8.12
N VAL A 102 11.80 13.80 7.14
CA VAL A 102 12.46 12.85 6.25
C VAL A 102 12.42 13.23 4.76
N VAL A 103 11.52 14.13 4.37
CA VAL A 103 11.39 14.62 2.98
C VAL A 103 11.87 16.07 2.91
N PRO A 104 12.89 16.39 2.07
CA PRO A 104 13.35 17.76 1.92
C PRO A 104 12.21 18.72 1.53
N ASN A 105 12.10 19.87 2.20
CA ASN A 105 11.04 20.86 1.99
C ASN A 105 10.87 21.28 0.52
N ALA A 106 11.97 21.34 -0.24
CA ALA A 106 11.93 21.66 -1.67
C ALA A 106 11.17 20.63 -2.50
N ASN A 107 11.12 19.38 -2.03
CA ASN A 107 10.49 18.26 -2.74
C ASN A 107 9.04 18.03 -2.28
N GLN A 108 8.66 18.52 -1.10
CA GLN A 108 7.31 18.31 -0.53
C GLN A 108 6.20 18.92 -1.39
N LEU A 109 6.47 20.00 -2.09
CA LEU A 109 5.51 20.58 -3.03
C LEU A 109 5.10 19.60 -4.12
N VAL A 110 6.02 18.73 -4.54
CA VAL A 110 5.78 17.74 -5.58
C VAL A 110 5.31 16.42 -4.99
N THR A 111 5.95 15.94 -3.93
CA THR A 111 5.55 14.70 -3.23
C THR A 111 4.18 14.83 -2.59
N GLY A 112 3.77 16.04 -2.17
CA GLY A 112 2.44 16.34 -1.68
C GLY A 112 1.33 16.34 -2.74
N LEU A 113 1.67 16.28 -4.03
CA LEU A 113 0.66 16.28 -5.10
C LEU A 113 -0.15 14.98 -5.12
N TRP A 114 -1.46 15.11 -5.30
CA TRP A 114 -2.38 13.96 -5.37
C TRP A 114 -1.95 12.86 -6.36
N PRO A 115 -1.44 13.15 -7.57
CA PRO A 115 -1.02 12.09 -8.49
C PRO A 115 0.10 11.20 -7.94
N VAL A 116 1.00 11.73 -7.13
CA VAL A 116 2.12 10.97 -6.55
C VAL A 116 1.59 9.93 -5.59
N HIS A 117 0.70 10.33 -4.67
CA HIS A 117 0.10 9.40 -3.71
C HIS A 117 -0.74 8.33 -4.41
N GLU A 118 -1.50 8.70 -5.45
CA GLU A 118 -2.32 7.75 -6.18
C GLU A 118 -1.45 6.73 -6.95
N VAL A 119 -0.38 7.18 -7.60
CA VAL A 119 0.57 6.28 -8.29
C VAL A 119 1.20 5.32 -7.30
N LEU A 120 1.69 5.81 -6.15
CA LEU A 120 2.32 4.94 -5.15
C LEU A 120 1.31 3.97 -4.52
N THR A 121 0.06 4.41 -4.33
CA THR A 121 -1.03 3.53 -3.90
C THR A 121 -1.29 2.41 -4.92
N ILE A 122 -1.33 2.73 -6.21
CA ILE A 122 -1.49 1.74 -7.28
C ILE A 122 -0.34 0.74 -7.28
N VAL A 123 0.89 1.24 -7.13
CA VAL A 123 2.09 0.40 -7.05
C VAL A 123 2.03 -0.51 -5.83
N THR A 124 1.62 -0.01 -4.67
CA THR A 124 1.42 -0.83 -3.46
C THR A 124 0.42 -1.96 -3.70
N MET A 125 -0.72 -1.66 -4.35
CA MET A 125 -1.68 -2.72 -4.70
C MET A 125 -1.09 -3.73 -5.68
N ALA A 126 -0.21 -3.30 -6.59
CA ALA A 126 0.50 -4.20 -7.51
C ALA A 126 1.52 -5.08 -6.79
N VAL A 127 2.24 -4.53 -5.79
CA VAL A 127 3.15 -5.29 -4.93
C VAL A 127 2.40 -6.37 -4.15
N VAL A 128 1.29 -6.02 -3.51
CA VAL A 128 0.46 -7.03 -2.79
C VAL A 128 -0.03 -8.12 -3.75
N ARG A 129 -0.44 -7.74 -4.96
CA ARG A 129 -0.86 -8.74 -5.97
C ARG A 129 0.30 -9.63 -6.43
N HIS A 130 1.50 -9.07 -6.59
CA HIS A 130 2.70 -9.84 -6.91
C HIS A 130 3.01 -10.83 -5.79
N TRP A 131 3.00 -10.35 -4.54
CA TRP A 131 3.19 -11.18 -3.35
C TRP A 131 2.18 -12.33 -3.22
N ILE A 132 0.90 -12.10 -3.55
CA ILE A 132 -0.12 -13.15 -3.57
C ILE A 132 0.27 -14.31 -4.48
N GLY A 133 0.86 -14.01 -5.64
CA GLY A 133 1.27 -15.00 -6.65
C GLY A 133 2.72 -15.46 -6.52
N ASP A 134 3.47 -14.98 -5.53
CA ASP A 134 4.89 -15.31 -5.37
C ASP A 134 5.06 -16.70 -4.75
N GLU A 135 5.57 -17.63 -5.57
CA GLU A 135 5.89 -19.01 -5.17
C GLU A 135 7.40 -19.20 -4.93
N SER A 136 8.20 -18.14 -4.97
CA SER A 136 9.63 -18.22 -4.70
C SER A 136 9.91 -18.57 -3.23
N ASP A 137 11.06 -19.20 -2.96
CA ASP A 137 11.46 -19.57 -1.62
C ASP A 137 11.57 -18.34 -0.71
N GLY A 138 10.84 -18.38 0.42
CA GLY A 138 10.78 -17.26 1.35
C GLY A 138 10.27 -15.95 0.73
N GLN A 139 9.51 -16.01 -0.37
CA GLN A 139 9.00 -14.83 -1.09
C GLN A 139 10.11 -13.88 -1.57
N ALA A 140 11.24 -14.46 -1.95
CA ALA A 140 12.43 -13.71 -2.36
C ALA A 140 12.20 -12.77 -3.55
N ALA A 141 11.29 -13.13 -4.48
CA ALA A 141 10.96 -12.27 -5.61
C ALA A 141 10.22 -11.00 -5.17
N THR A 142 9.29 -11.12 -4.22
CA THR A 142 8.58 -9.97 -3.63
C THR A 142 9.52 -9.09 -2.81
N THR A 143 10.38 -9.68 -1.98
CA THR A 143 11.39 -8.95 -1.20
C THR A 143 12.29 -8.12 -2.13
N ALA A 144 12.83 -8.74 -3.18
CA ALA A 144 13.66 -8.03 -4.15
C ALA A 144 12.91 -6.92 -4.92
N LEU A 145 11.60 -7.10 -5.17
CA LEU A 145 10.76 -6.07 -5.77
C LEU A 145 10.57 -4.88 -4.82
N VAL A 146 10.27 -5.16 -3.54
CA VAL A 146 10.07 -4.13 -2.52
C VAL A 146 11.36 -3.33 -2.32
N ASP A 147 12.51 -3.99 -2.16
CA ASP A 147 13.80 -3.32 -1.99
C ASP A 147 14.10 -2.34 -3.13
N LYS A 148 13.96 -2.82 -4.38
CA LYS A 148 14.19 -1.97 -5.54
C LYS A 148 13.20 -0.80 -5.64
N LEU A 149 11.93 -1.04 -5.30
CA LEU A 149 10.90 -0.01 -5.30
C LEU A 149 11.21 1.06 -4.25
N VAL A 150 11.53 0.63 -3.04
CA VAL A 150 11.83 1.53 -1.92
C VAL A 150 13.05 2.40 -2.24
N SER A 151 14.16 1.80 -2.67
CA SER A 151 15.36 2.55 -3.07
C SER A 151 15.08 3.52 -4.21
N PHE A 152 14.33 3.10 -5.24
CA PHE A 152 13.95 3.98 -6.35
C PHE A 152 13.12 5.18 -5.88
N VAL A 153 12.11 4.96 -5.04
CA VAL A 153 11.26 6.05 -4.52
C VAL A 153 12.07 6.96 -3.61
N ALA A 154 12.96 6.41 -2.77
CA ALA A 154 13.84 7.20 -1.90
C ALA A 154 14.80 8.09 -2.70
N GLU A 155 15.40 7.57 -3.77
CA GLU A 155 16.23 8.37 -4.68
C GLU A 155 15.43 9.52 -5.31
N LEU A 156 14.23 9.25 -5.82
CA LEU A 156 13.37 10.28 -6.40
C LEU A 156 13.04 11.39 -5.40
N VAL A 157 12.70 11.01 -4.16
CA VAL A 157 12.32 11.94 -3.10
C VAL A 157 13.51 12.76 -2.62
N THR A 158 14.71 12.15 -2.51
CA THR A 158 15.88 12.79 -1.92
C THR A 158 16.63 13.70 -2.93
N PHE A 159 16.77 13.27 -4.17
CA PHE A 159 17.61 13.96 -5.16
C PHE A 159 16.87 15.00 -6.04
N GLY A 160 15.61 15.32 -5.73
CA GLY A 160 14.85 16.31 -6.51
C GLY A 160 14.52 15.85 -7.94
N GLY A 161 14.76 14.57 -8.26
CA GLY A 161 14.39 13.94 -9.53
C GLY A 161 12.88 13.70 -9.66
N VAL A 162 12.09 14.23 -8.74
CA VAL A 162 10.63 14.01 -8.66
C VAL A 162 9.92 14.49 -9.94
N SER A 163 10.37 15.58 -10.57
CA SER A 163 9.79 16.06 -11.84
C SER A 163 10.00 15.05 -12.97
N SER A 164 11.22 14.54 -13.13
CA SER A 164 11.55 13.52 -14.14
C SER A 164 10.92 12.17 -13.82
N GLY A 165 10.83 11.81 -12.53
CA GLY A 165 10.17 10.61 -12.05
C GLY A 165 8.65 10.66 -12.27
N LEU A 166 8.02 11.81 -12.09
CA LEU A 166 6.60 12.01 -12.40
C LEU A 166 6.34 11.91 -13.91
N ASP A 167 7.20 12.46 -14.74
CA ASP A 167 7.09 12.32 -16.19
C ASP A 167 7.22 10.86 -16.62
N LEU A 168 8.14 10.11 -16.01
CA LEU A 168 8.29 8.67 -16.23
C LEU A 168 7.07 7.89 -15.72
N ALA A 169 6.62 8.16 -14.51
CA ALA A 169 5.44 7.51 -13.92
C ALA A 169 4.19 7.82 -14.74
N TRP A 170 4.03 9.07 -15.20
CA TRP A 170 2.95 9.47 -16.09
C TRP A 170 3.03 8.77 -17.45
N HIS A 171 4.24 8.64 -17.99
CA HIS A 171 4.47 7.89 -19.23
C HIS A 171 4.12 6.40 -19.09
N ILE A 172 4.52 5.77 -17.99
CA ILE A 172 4.18 4.37 -17.67
C ILE A 172 2.67 4.19 -17.57
N VAL A 173 1.97 5.11 -16.90
CA VAL A 173 0.50 5.07 -16.74
C VAL A 173 -0.19 5.29 -18.08
N GLN A 174 0.26 6.25 -18.90
CA GLN A 174 -0.32 6.54 -20.22
C GLN A 174 -0.14 5.40 -21.23
N HIS A 175 0.99 4.73 -21.20
CA HIS A 175 1.34 3.69 -22.18
C HIS A 175 1.04 2.27 -21.71
N ASP A 176 0.41 2.12 -20.52
CA ASP A 176 0.08 0.81 -19.92
C ASP A 176 1.29 -0.16 -19.86
N ALA A 177 2.51 0.41 -19.75
CA ALA A 177 3.76 -0.32 -19.81
C ALA A 177 3.89 -1.44 -18.73
N LEU A 178 3.06 -1.35 -17.67
CA LEU A 178 2.99 -2.35 -16.59
C LEU A 178 1.67 -3.15 -16.62
N GLY A 179 0.88 -3.07 -17.71
CA GLY A 179 -0.42 -3.74 -17.80
C GLY A 179 -1.48 -3.16 -16.85
N LEU A 180 -1.25 -1.94 -16.36
CA LEU A 180 -2.13 -1.26 -15.41
C LEU A 180 -3.42 -0.74 -16.06
N GLY A 181 -3.48 -0.64 -17.38
CA GLY A 181 -4.67 -0.21 -18.15
C GLY A 181 -5.84 -1.21 -18.06
N ARG A 182 -5.57 -2.42 -17.60
CA ARG A 182 -6.61 -3.39 -17.24
C ARG A 182 -7.25 -3.09 -15.88
N LEU A 183 -6.69 -2.15 -15.11
CA LEU A 183 -7.30 -1.65 -13.89
C LEU A 183 -8.39 -0.62 -14.27
N PRO A 184 -9.65 -0.79 -13.83
CA PRO A 184 -10.81 0.01 -14.29
C PRO A 184 -10.74 1.51 -13.93
N ILE A 185 -9.70 1.94 -13.27
CA ILE A 185 -9.49 3.32 -12.81
C ILE A 185 -8.72 4.13 -13.86
N VAL A 186 -7.73 3.54 -14.52
CA VAL A 186 -6.88 4.22 -15.51
C VAL A 186 -7.64 4.43 -16.83
N GLY A 187 -8.43 3.43 -17.26
CA GLY A 187 -9.24 3.51 -18.49
C GLY A 187 -10.31 4.62 -18.47
N ARG A 188 -10.83 4.99 -17.27
CA ARG A 188 -11.85 6.05 -17.13
C ARG A 188 -11.29 7.47 -17.18
N TRP A 189 -9.99 7.64 -16.96
CA TRP A 189 -9.31 8.94 -16.99
C TRP A 189 -8.79 9.29 -18.39
N LEU A 190 -8.30 8.29 -19.13
CA LEU A 190 -7.80 8.45 -20.50
C LEU A 190 -8.92 8.60 -21.55
N GLY A 191 -10.14 8.17 -21.24
CA GLY A 191 -11.31 8.22 -22.14
C GLY A 191 -12.10 9.54 -22.15
N ARG A 192 -11.65 10.59 -21.46
CA ARG A 192 -12.29 11.93 -21.45
C ARG A 192 -11.44 12.97 -22.20
N ARG A 193 -11.24 12.75 -23.47
CA ARG A 193 -10.93 13.79 -24.44
C ARG A 193 -11.86 13.67 -25.62
#